data_b55aee21e048c2f476bfb5d86b16c6fe
#
_entry.id   b55aee21e048c2f476bfb5d86b16c6fe
#
_cell.length_a   1.000
_cell.length_b   1.000
_cell.length_c   1.000
_cell.angle_alpha   90.00
_cell.angle_beta   90.00
_cell.angle_gamma   90.00
#
_symmetry.space_group_name_H-M   'P 1'
#
loop_
_entity.id
_entity.type
_entity.pdbx_description
1 polymer ?
#
loop_
_entity_poly.entity_id
_entity_poly.type
_entity_poly.pdbx_seq_one_letter_code
_entity_poly.pdbx_strand_id
1 'polypeptide(L)'
;MILDIKPFHLWTLSSNEAHLCPTRALAAWFDESQITTGYVFRKMASGDRIAVANNPMSSEQFLELFRNNLLDINIDPAPYGTHSFRRGGCQYLHIERRWPLRRICEWGGWSTEFTNMTIVKYLISSNDDPAEPRDHFFNPNQRPAVKCPQCGRCCLCA
;
A
#
# COMPACT_ATOMS: atom_id res chain seq x y z
N MET A 1 -4.39 -24.26 -16.86
CA MET A 1 -3.36 -23.22 -17.11
C MET A 1 -2.55 -23.12 -15.82
N ILE A 2 -1.35 -23.68 -15.82
CA ILE A 2 -0.44 -23.56 -14.67
C ILE A 2 0.10 -22.13 -14.75
N LEU A 3 -0.29 -21.28 -13.80
CA LEU A 3 0.33 -19.97 -13.64
C LEU A 3 1.77 -20.21 -13.22
N ASP A 4 2.72 -19.80 -14.06
CA ASP A 4 4.14 -19.81 -13.75
C ASP A 4 4.40 -18.72 -12.68
N ILE A 5 4.14 -19.09 -11.42
CA ILE A 5 4.31 -18.18 -10.28
C ILE A 5 5.81 -18.10 -10.00
N LYS A 6 6.43 -17.01 -10.41
CA LYS A 6 7.82 -16.74 -10.08
C LYS A 6 7.97 -16.57 -8.56
N PRO A 7 8.94 -17.24 -7.93
CA PRO A 7 9.21 -17.06 -6.50
C PRO A 7 9.48 -15.59 -6.19
N PHE A 8 8.85 -15.08 -5.15
CA PHE A 8 9.09 -13.74 -4.65
C PHE A 8 9.77 -13.83 -3.28
N HIS A 9 10.97 -13.25 -3.17
CA HIS A 9 11.72 -13.26 -1.92
C HIS A 9 11.36 -12.05 -1.07
N LEU A 10 10.88 -12.29 0.15
CA LEU A 10 10.66 -11.27 1.15
C LEU A 10 11.89 -11.18 2.06
N TRP A 11 12.55 -10.04 2.06
CA TRP A 11 13.69 -9.79 2.92
C TRP A 11 13.27 -9.12 4.22
N THR A 12 13.96 -9.47 5.31
CA THR A 12 13.76 -8.79 6.59
C THR A 12 14.26 -7.35 6.49
N LEU A 13 13.42 -6.39 6.80
CA LEU A 13 13.78 -4.98 6.82
C LEU A 13 14.58 -4.61 8.08
N SER A 14 15.29 -3.49 8.01
CA SER A 14 16.05 -2.93 9.13
C SER A 14 15.17 -2.61 10.35
N SER A 15 15.78 -2.39 11.51
CA SER A 15 15.05 -2.17 12.77
C SER A 15 14.19 -0.92 12.75
N ASN A 16 14.63 0.14 12.07
CA ASN A 16 13.88 1.38 11.91
C ASN A 16 12.66 1.25 10.98
N GLU A 17 12.62 0.22 10.16
CA GLU A 17 11.51 -0.13 9.27
C GLU A 17 10.75 -1.39 9.73
N ALA A 18 10.93 -1.80 10.97
CA ALA A 18 10.36 -3.04 11.51
C ALA A 18 8.82 -3.10 11.37
N HIS A 19 8.15 -1.96 11.51
CA HIS A 19 6.70 -1.81 11.37
C HIS A 19 6.19 -2.04 9.94
N LEU A 20 7.05 -1.95 8.93
CA LEU A 20 6.72 -2.24 7.53
C LEU A 20 7.21 -3.63 7.09
N CYS A 21 7.84 -4.39 7.98
CA CYS A 21 8.52 -5.62 7.62
C CYS A 21 7.55 -6.81 7.50
N PRO A 22 7.30 -7.32 6.28
CA PRO A 22 6.34 -8.40 6.07
C PRO A 22 6.81 -9.73 6.66
N THR A 23 8.12 -9.98 6.72
CA THR A 23 8.66 -11.21 7.31
C THR A 23 8.45 -11.25 8.81
N ARG A 24 8.62 -10.12 9.51
CA ARG A 24 8.35 -10.01 10.96
C ARG A 24 6.87 -10.15 11.26
N ALA A 25 6.01 -9.50 10.47
CA ALA A 25 4.56 -9.63 10.63
C ALA A 25 4.09 -11.06 10.42
N LEU A 26 4.63 -11.75 9.40
CA LEU A 26 4.30 -13.13 9.12
C LEU A 26 4.81 -14.09 10.21
N ALA A 27 6.01 -13.86 10.75
CA ALA A 27 6.55 -14.64 11.86
C ALA A 27 5.65 -14.49 13.11
N ALA A 28 5.30 -13.26 13.49
CA ALA A 28 4.40 -12.99 14.60
C ALA A 28 3.02 -13.65 14.39
N TRP A 29 2.51 -13.65 13.15
CA TRP A 29 1.27 -14.33 12.82
C TRP A 29 1.36 -15.84 13.03
N PHE A 30 2.45 -16.49 12.61
CA PHE A 30 2.65 -17.93 12.83
C PHE A 30 2.81 -18.28 14.31
N ASP A 31 3.53 -17.43 15.05
CA ASP A 31 3.71 -17.60 16.49
C ASP A 31 2.36 -17.50 17.25
N GLU A 32 1.50 -16.56 16.87
CA GLU A 32 0.18 -16.38 17.49
C GLU A 32 -0.83 -17.42 17.02
N SER A 33 -0.88 -17.67 15.71
CA SER A 33 -1.88 -18.54 15.11
C SER A 33 -1.63 -20.03 15.33
N GLN A 34 -0.39 -20.42 15.57
CA GLN A 34 0.07 -21.81 15.66
C GLN A 34 -0.35 -22.68 14.45
N ILE A 35 -0.58 -22.06 13.28
CA ILE A 35 -0.95 -22.74 12.04
C ILE A 35 0.29 -23.39 11.44
N THR A 36 0.28 -24.72 11.35
CA THR A 36 1.36 -25.50 10.75
C THR A 36 1.00 -26.09 9.38
N THR A 37 -0.29 -26.16 9.04
CA THR A 37 -0.78 -26.77 7.79
C THR A 37 -2.02 -26.05 7.29
N GLY A 38 -2.29 -26.12 5.98
CA GLY A 38 -3.48 -25.55 5.35
C GLY A 38 -3.34 -24.06 5.02
N TYR A 39 -4.45 -23.34 5.07
CA TYR A 39 -4.45 -21.91 4.74
C TYR A 39 -3.78 -21.09 5.85
N VAL A 40 -2.88 -20.20 5.46
CA VAL A 40 -2.17 -19.29 6.38
C VAL A 40 -3.14 -18.26 6.98
N PHE A 41 -4.02 -17.70 6.15
CA PHE A 41 -5.04 -16.77 6.60
C PHE A 41 -6.41 -17.45 6.54
N ARG A 42 -6.90 -17.83 7.70
CA ARG A 42 -8.19 -18.52 7.87
C ARG A 42 -9.28 -17.53 8.22
N LYS A 43 -10.51 -17.97 8.02
CA LYS A 43 -11.69 -17.23 8.48
C LYS A 43 -11.56 -16.91 9.97
N MET A 44 -11.88 -15.67 10.34
CA MET A 44 -11.91 -15.26 11.74
C MET A 44 -13.26 -15.62 12.35
N ALA A 45 -13.24 -16.12 13.56
CA ALA A 45 -14.40 -16.32 14.41
C ALA A 45 -14.61 -15.09 15.31
N SER A 46 -15.72 -15.02 16.02
CA SER A 46 -16.00 -13.93 16.96
C SER A 46 -14.94 -13.79 18.04
N GLY A 47 -14.64 -12.56 18.46
CA GLY A 47 -13.61 -12.23 19.45
C GLY A 47 -12.19 -12.41 18.91
N ASP A 48 -11.97 -12.06 17.65
CA ASP A 48 -10.67 -12.05 16.96
C ASP A 48 -9.91 -13.38 16.99
N ARG A 49 -10.64 -14.47 17.11
CA ARG A 49 -10.07 -15.81 17.14
C ARG A 49 -9.98 -16.40 15.74
N ILE A 50 -8.93 -17.16 15.50
CA ILE A 50 -8.78 -17.92 14.26
C ILE A 50 -9.75 -19.10 14.30
N ALA A 51 -10.54 -19.28 13.23
CA ALA A 51 -11.43 -20.43 13.14
C ALA A 51 -10.63 -21.74 13.09
N VAL A 52 -11.08 -22.75 13.84
CA VAL A 52 -10.46 -24.09 13.84
C VAL A 52 -10.55 -24.74 12.46
N ALA A 53 -11.65 -24.49 11.74
CA ALA A 53 -11.85 -25.01 10.40
C ALA A 53 -10.83 -24.39 9.42
N ASN A 54 -10.25 -25.24 8.57
CA ASN A 54 -9.28 -24.82 7.55
C ASN A 54 -9.98 -24.18 6.33
N ASN A 55 -10.73 -23.10 6.56
CA ASN A 55 -11.39 -22.31 5.53
C ASN A 55 -10.63 -21.00 5.29
N PRO A 56 -10.34 -20.62 4.05
CA PRO A 56 -9.64 -19.37 3.77
C PRO A 56 -10.49 -18.16 4.16
N MET A 57 -9.83 -17.08 4.56
CA MET A 57 -10.47 -15.78 4.71
C MET A 57 -10.89 -15.26 3.33
N SER A 58 -12.12 -14.77 3.21
CA SER A 58 -12.57 -14.14 1.96
C SER A 58 -12.09 -12.67 1.87
N SER A 59 -12.11 -12.12 0.66
CA SER A 59 -11.75 -10.70 0.44
C SER A 59 -12.72 -9.75 1.17
N GLU A 60 -13.99 -10.12 1.25
CA GLU A 60 -15.03 -9.36 1.96
C GLU A 60 -14.74 -9.35 3.46
N GLN A 61 -14.44 -10.52 4.04
CA GLN A 61 -14.10 -10.63 5.46
C GLN A 61 -12.82 -9.87 5.79
N PHE A 62 -11.79 -9.98 4.94
CA PHE A 62 -10.57 -9.19 5.11
C PHE A 62 -10.87 -7.67 5.10
N LEU A 63 -11.70 -7.22 4.16
CA LEU A 63 -12.05 -5.80 4.06
C LEU A 63 -12.85 -5.30 5.26
N GLU A 64 -13.76 -6.12 5.78
CA GLU A 64 -14.52 -5.83 7.00
C GLU A 64 -13.59 -5.66 8.21
N LEU A 65 -12.72 -6.65 8.46
CA LEU A 65 -11.74 -6.58 9.55
C LEU A 65 -10.80 -5.38 9.40
N PHE A 66 -10.33 -5.11 8.20
CA PHE A 66 -9.45 -3.97 7.94
C PHE A 66 -10.16 -2.63 8.25
N ARG A 67 -11.43 -2.49 7.84
CA ARG A 67 -12.21 -1.28 8.12
C ARG A 67 -12.52 -1.10 9.61
N ASN A 68 -12.78 -2.19 10.32
CA ASN A 68 -12.97 -2.15 11.77
C ASN A 68 -11.68 -1.69 12.47
N ASN A 69 -10.52 -2.23 12.09
CA ASN A 69 -9.23 -1.78 12.62
C ASN A 69 -8.94 -0.29 12.36
N LEU A 70 -9.41 0.26 11.23
CA LEU A 70 -9.29 1.69 10.97
C LEU A 70 -10.17 2.52 11.93
N LEU A 71 -11.38 2.05 12.24
CA LEU A 71 -12.25 2.69 13.23
C LEU A 71 -11.64 2.67 14.62
N ASP A 72 -10.97 1.60 15.02
CA ASP A 72 -10.31 1.45 16.33
C ASP A 72 -9.21 2.52 16.55
N ILE A 73 -8.62 3.01 15.46
CA ILE A 73 -7.62 4.09 15.48
C ILE A 73 -8.17 5.44 15.03
N ASN A 74 -9.49 5.61 15.01
CA ASN A 74 -10.21 6.84 14.63
C ASN A 74 -9.92 7.32 13.20
N ILE A 75 -9.72 6.40 12.25
CA ILE A 75 -9.61 6.69 10.83
C ILE A 75 -10.92 6.35 10.14
N ASP A 76 -11.47 7.28 9.32
CA ASP A 76 -12.62 7.00 8.48
C ASP A 76 -12.30 5.87 7.49
N PRO A 77 -13.00 4.73 7.54
CA PRO A 77 -12.73 3.59 6.67
C PRO A 77 -13.29 3.72 5.26
N ALA A 78 -14.17 4.70 4.99
CA ALA A 78 -14.89 4.81 3.72
C ALA A 78 -13.98 4.88 2.47
N PRO A 79 -12.86 5.66 2.46
CA PRO A 79 -11.99 5.73 1.30
C PRO A 79 -11.08 4.51 1.11
N TYR A 80 -11.07 3.55 2.05
CA TYR A 80 -10.13 2.44 2.03
C TYR A 80 -10.76 1.14 1.51
N GLY A 81 -9.96 0.40 0.74
CA GLY A 81 -10.33 -0.89 0.15
C GLY A 81 -9.10 -1.80 0.00
N THR A 82 -9.29 -2.98 -0.59
CA THR A 82 -8.22 -3.97 -0.78
C THR A 82 -7.04 -3.43 -1.61
N HIS A 83 -7.30 -2.49 -2.52
CA HIS A 83 -6.26 -1.83 -3.33
C HIS A 83 -5.48 -0.76 -2.57
N SER A 84 -5.91 -0.34 -1.39
CA SER A 84 -5.25 0.73 -0.62
C SER A 84 -3.82 0.38 -0.24
N PHE A 85 -3.55 -0.88 0.15
CA PHE A 85 -2.20 -1.35 0.45
C PHE A 85 -1.28 -1.28 -0.77
N ARG A 86 -1.78 -1.71 -1.93
CA ARG A 86 -1.02 -1.68 -3.18
C ARG A 86 -0.71 -0.25 -3.61
N ARG A 87 -1.71 0.63 -3.49
CA ARG A 87 -1.57 2.06 -3.78
C ARG A 87 -0.57 2.71 -2.82
N GLY A 88 -0.73 2.52 -1.52
CA GLY A 88 0.18 3.06 -0.50
C GLY A 88 1.62 2.57 -0.70
N GLY A 89 1.82 1.29 -0.99
CA GLY A 89 3.14 0.74 -1.30
C GLY A 89 3.80 1.41 -2.52
N CYS A 90 3.05 1.60 -3.62
CA CYS A 90 3.57 2.29 -4.81
C CYS A 90 3.93 3.75 -4.52
N GLN A 91 3.07 4.47 -3.80
CA GLN A 91 3.31 5.86 -3.42
C GLN A 91 4.52 5.98 -2.50
N TYR A 92 4.65 5.10 -1.50
CA TYR A 92 5.83 5.05 -0.63
C TYR A 92 7.13 4.83 -1.42
N LEU A 93 7.15 3.84 -2.30
CA LEU A 93 8.33 3.55 -3.12
C LEU A 93 8.68 4.72 -4.06
N HIS A 94 7.68 5.39 -4.61
CA HIS A 94 7.87 6.53 -5.52
C HIS A 94 8.31 7.78 -4.78
N ILE A 95 7.62 8.15 -3.71
CA ILE A 95 7.77 9.43 -3.01
C ILE A 95 8.94 9.37 -2.03
N GLU A 96 8.92 8.38 -1.12
CA GLU A 96 9.89 8.31 -0.03
C GLU A 96 11.20 7.63 -0.47
N ARG A 97 11.08 6.52 -1.19
CA ARG A 97 12.25 5.75 -1.63
C ARG A 97 12.82 6.22 -2.97
N ARG A 98 12.14 7.13 -3.66
CA ARG A 98 12.57 7.71 -4.95
C ARG A 98 12.88 6.67 -6.02
N TRP A 99 12.16 5.55 -6.02
CA TRP A 99 12.37 4.52 -7.02
C TRP A 99 11.88 4.98 -8.40
N PRO A 100 12.66 4.68 -9.47
CA PRO A 100 12.20 4.88 -10.83
C PRO A 100 10.93 4.08 -11.13
N LEU A 101 10.05 4.62 -11.95
CA LEU A 101 8.76 4.02 -12.29
C LEU A 101 8.90 2.57 -12.79
N ARG A 102 9.87 2.29 -13.67
CA ARG A 102 10.13 0.93 -14.18
C ARG A 102 10.42 -0.07 -13.05
N ARG A 103 11.22 0.32 -12.07
CA ARG A 103 11.53 -0.52 -10.91
C ARG A 103 10.30 -0.83 -10.07
N ILE A 104 9.38 0.15 -9.93
CA ILE A 104 8.11 -0.06 -9.23
C ILE A 104 7.23 -1.03 -10.01
N CYS A 105 7.20 -0.93 -11.35
CA CYS A 105 6.47 -1.85 -12.21
C CYS A 105 7.00 -3.29 -12.08
N GLU A 106 8.31 -3.47 -12.14
CA GLU A 106 8.96 -4.78 -11.96
C GLU A 106 8.62 -5.38 -10.58
N TRP A 107 8.73 -4.58 -9.52
CA TRP A 107 8.38 -5.00 -8.18
C TRP A 107 6.91 -5.39 -8.03
N GLY A 108 6.01 -4.62 -8.63
CA GLY A 108 4.56 -4.83 -8.54
C GLY A 108 3.99 -5.81 -9.57
N GLY A 109 4.82 -6.34 -10.48
CA GLY A 109 4.39 -7.27 -11.54
C GLY A 109 3.57 -6.61 -12.65
N TRP A 110 3.74 -5.30 -12.89
CA TRP A 110 3.15 -4.61 -14.03
C TRP A 110 4.08 -4.60 -15.24
N SER A 111 3.49 -4.45 -16.44
CA SER A 111 4.27 -4.26 -17.66
C SER A 111 5.14 -3.00 -17.58
N THR A 112 6.42 -3.14 -17.92
CA THR A 112 7.38 -2.04 -18.02
C THR A 112 7.29 -1.28 -19.33
N GLU A 113 6.48 -1.75 -20.27
CA GLU A 113 6.24 -1.13 -21.60
C GLU A 113 5.17 -0.03 -21.52
N PHE A 114 4.53 0.13 -20.36
CA PHE A 114 3.47 1.14 -20.14
C PHE A 114 2.31 1.09 -21.15
N THR A 115 2.01 -0.10 -21.65
CA THR A 115 0.91 -0.33 -22.59
C THR A 115 -0.47 -0.04 -21.99
N ASN A 116 -0.57 -0.03 -20.66
CA ASN A 116 -1.75 0.41 -19.94
C ASN A 116 -1.38 1.39 -18.81
N MET A 117 -2.32 2.28 -18.49
CA MET A 117 -2.12 3.34 -17.49
C MET A 117 -2.42 2.88 -16.05
N THR A 118 -2.48 1.58 -15.78
CA THR A 118 -2.86 1.05 -14.46
C THR A 118 -1.93 1.55 -13.37
N ILE A 119 -0.61 1.54 -13.61
CA ILE A 119 0.38 2.00 -12.61
C ILE A 119 0.20 3.48 -12.26
N VAL A 120 -0.18 4.32 -13.20
CA VAL A 120 -0.38 5.76 -12.98
C VAL A 120 -1.48 5.98 -11.94
N LYS A 121 -2.57 5.21 -11.98
CA LYS A 121 -3.67 5.29 -11.00
C LYS A 121 -3.23 4.95 -9.58
N TYR A 122 -2.16 4.16 -9.42
CA TYR A 122 -1.59 3.82 -8.11
C TYR A 122 -0.59 4.86 -7.61
N LEU A 123 0.02 5.64 -8.49
CA LEU A 123 1.01 6.66 -8.14
C LEU A 123 0.37 8.01 -7.82
N ILE A 124 -0.67 8.39 -8.58
CA ILE A 124 -1.36 9.68 -8.39
C ILE A 124 -2.09 9.69 -7.03
N SER A 125 -1.86 10.71 -6.26
CA SER A 125 -2.58 11.01 -5.03
C SER A 125 -3.26 12.38 -5.13
N SER A 126 -4.17 12.70 -4.20
CA SER A 126 -4.79 14.02 -4.11
C SER A 126 -3.76 15.15 -3.92
N ASN A 127 -2.59 14.83 -3.38
CA ASN A 127 -1.49 15.78 -3.21
C ASN A 127 -0.74 16.08 -4.51
N ASP A 128 -1.04 15.37 -5.60
CA ASP A 128 -0.44 15.60 -6.92
C ASP A 128 -1.33 16.50 -7.80
N ASP A 129 -2.52 16.88 -7.29
CA ASP A 129 -3.38 17.84 -7.98
C ASP A 129 -2.66 19.19 -8.06
N PRO A 130 -2.67 19.85 -9.26
CA PRO A 130 -2.02 21.14 -9.42
C PRO A 130 -2.60 22.16 -8.46
N ALA A 131 -1.75 22.81 -7.68
CA ALA A 131 -2.13 23.90 -6.79
C ALA A 131 -2.38 25.22 -7.56
N GLU A 132 -2.07 25.25 -8.85
CA GLU A 132 -2.18 26.45 -9.70
C GLU A 132 -2.81 26.12 -11.06
N PRO A 133 -3.50 27.09 -11.71
CA PRO A 133 -4.02 26.94 -13.06
C PRO A 133 -2.90 26.73 -14.07
N ARG A 134 -3.18 26.01 -15.17
CA ARG A 134 -2.21 25.66 -16.21
C ARG A 134 -1.54 26.87 -16.87
N ASP A 135 -2.27 27.97 -17.02
CA ASP A 135 -1.80 29.23 -17.61
C ASP A 135 -0.80 29.98 -16.72
N HIS A 136 -0.72 29.58 -15.45
CA HIS A 136 0.28 30.12 -14.51
C HIS A 136 1.60 29.35 -14.50
N PHE A 137 1.64 28.16 -15.11
CA PHE A 137 2.88 27.39 -15.20
C PHE A 137 3.97 28.17 -15.91
N PHE A 138 5.16 28.21 -15.32
CA PHE A 138 6.31 28.96 -15.81
C PHE A 138 6.13 30.50 -15.86
N ASN A 139 5.14 31.05 -15.18
CA ASN A 139 4.98 32.48 -15.05
C ASN A 139 6.19 33.07 -14.29
N PRO A 140 7.04 33.94 -14.92
CA PRO A 140 8.25 34.45 -14.26
C PRO A 140 7.95 35.42 -13.11
N ASN A 141 6.74 35.96 -13.04
CA ASN A 141 6.29 36.87 -11.99
C ASN A 141 5.55 36.17 -10.87
N GLN A 142 5.47 34.83 -10.91
CA GLN A 142 4.83 34.05 -9.88
C GLN A 142 5.66 34.05 -8.58
N ARG A 143 4.99 34.14 -7.44
CA ARG A 143 5.66 34.01 -6.15
C ARG A 143 6.28 32.61 -6.05
N PRO A 144 7.48 32.48 -5.42
CA PRO A 144 8.04 31.17 -5.16
C PRO A 144 7.03 30.25 -4.48
N ALA A 145 6.88 29.05 -5.01
CA ALA A 145 5.97 28.07 -4.43
C ALA A 145 6.42 27.69 -3.01
N VAL A 146 5.50 27.75 -2.07
CA VAL A 146 5.75 27.32 -0.70
C VAL A 146 5.82 25.80 -0.70
N LYS A 147 6.92 25.26 -0.19
CA LYS A 147 7.06 23.81 -0.01
C LYS A 147 6.42 23.38 1.31
N CYS A 148 5.61 22.34 1.22
CA CYS A 148 5.07 21.72 2.41
C CYS A 148 6.20 21.18 3.32
N PRO A 149 6.25 21.56 4.60
CA PRO A 149 7.29 21.08 5.52
C PRO A 149 7.22 19.57 5.77
N GLN A 150 6.07 18.95 5.56
CA GLN A 150 5.87 17.51 5.77
C GLN A 150 6.28 16.68 4.58
N CYS A 151 5.88 17.06 3.36
CA CYS A 151 6.13 16.28 2.14
C CYS A 151 7.22 16.88 1.24
N GLY A 152 7.68 18.11 1.50
CA GLY A 152 8.72 18.81 0.73
C GLY A 152 8.28 19.23 -0.68
N ARG A 153 7.00 19.10 -1.03
CA ARG A 153 6.42 19.43 -2.34
C ARG A 153 5.51 20.65 -2.26
N CYS A 154 5.28 21.28 -3.41
CA CYS A 154 4.23 22.28 -3.58
C CYS A 154 2.91 21.54 -3.80
N CYS A 155 2.16 21.34 -2.75
CA CYS A 155 0.90 20.61 -2.76
C CYS A 155 -0.16 21.36 -1.95
N LEU A 156 -1.41 20.92 -2.02
CA LEU A 156 -2.51 21.52 -1.28
C LEU A 156 -2.37 21.40 0.25
N CYS A 157 -1.41 20.59 0.73
CA CYS A 157 -1.08 20.49 2.16
C CYS A 157 -0.03 21.51 2.62
N ALA A 158 0.47 22.36 1.73
CA ALA A 158 1.48 23.39 2.03
C ALA A 158 0.87 24.59 2.76
#